data_d9cc2e3d95ec7085a25f38967c9bdd10
#
_entry.id   d9cc2e3d95ec7085a25f38967c9bdd10
#
_cell.length_a   1.000
_cell.length_b   1.000
_cell.length_c   1.000
_cell.angle_alpha   90.00
_cell.angle_beta   90.00
_cell.angle_gamma   90.00
#
_symmetry.space_group_name_H-M   'P 1'
#
loop_
_entity.id
_entity.type
_entity.pdbx_description
1 polymer ?
#
loop_
_entity_poly.entity_id
_entity_poly.type
_entity_poly.pdbx_seq_one_letter_code
_entity_poly.pdbx_strand_id
1 'polypeptide(L)'
;VAIDNIKHHLLFGQGPLTYMLVYPNYPQAIETQHAHNIFLDPILCYGVIGIGLIFPYFKARYNEWKLCSNQHDTKVLVKAFLMATLVHGVLDYTIYFVPTGFMFLMILSSTFTIKQAKGQ
;
A
#
# COMPACT_ATOMS: atom_id res chain seq x y z
N VAL A 1 -17.66 -0.42 -10.24
CA VAL A 1 -17.54 -1.62 -9.40
C VAL A 1 -17.02 -1.28 -8.02
N ALA A 2 -15.70 -0.95 -7.85
CA ALA A 2 -15.09 -0.79 -6.52
C ALA A 2 -15.80 0.25 -5.65
N ILE A 3 -16.01 1.47 -6.15
CA ILE A 3 -16.65 2.57 -5.39
C ILE A 3 -18.08 2.20 -4.95
N ASP A 4 -18.82 1.52 -5.80
CA ASP A 4 -20.17 1.12 -5.48
C ASP A 4 -20.22 0.07 -4.36
N ASN A 5 -19.36 -0.94 -4.43
CA ASN A 5 -19.24 -1.96 -3.38
C ASN A 5 -18.72 -1.37 -2.06
N ILE A 6 -17.75 -0.43 -2.10
CA ILE A 6 -17.22 0.24 -0.91
C ILE A 6 -18.32 0.97 -0.14
N LYS A 7 -19.27 1.62 -0.82
CA LYS A 7 -20.39 2.32 -0.16
C LYS A 7 -21.23 1.39 0.72
N HIS A 8 -21.40 0.15 0.32
CA HIS A 8 -22.19 -0.83 1.05
C HIS A 8 -21.39 -1.56 2.14
N HIS A 9 -20.06 -1.61 2.02
CA HIS A 9 -19.18 -2.39 2.92
C HIS A 9 -18.01 -1.57 3.47
N LEU A 10 -18.20 -0.27 3.71
CA LEU A 10 -17.16 0.68 4.05
C LEU A 10 -16.36 0.30 5.31
N LEU A 11 -17.02 -0.22 6.34
CA LEU A 11 -16.39 -0.45 7.65
C LEU A 11 -15.41 -1.62 7.62
N PHE A 12 -15.84 -2.79 7.16
CA PHE A 12 -15.07 -4.05 7.24
C PHE A 12 -14.56 -4.55 5.90
N GLY A 13 -15.03 -3.96 4.78
CA GLY A 13 -14.77 -4.50 3.45
C GLY A 13 -15.48 -5.83 3.22
N GLN A 14 -15.04 -6.56 2.21
CA GLN A 14 -15.65 -7.84 1.80
C GLN A 14 -14.64 -8.99 1.74
N GLY A 15 -13.41 -8.78 2.18
CA GLY A 15 -12.33 -9.77 2.16
C GLY A 15 -11.37 -9.63 0.97
N PRO A 16 -10.27 -10.40 1.00
CA PRO A 16 -9.29 -10.38 -0.07
C PRO A 16 -9.89 -10.85 -1.40
N LEU A 17 -9.36 -10.36 -2.52
CA LEU A 17 -9.80 -10.66 -3.88
C LEU A 17 -11.27 -10.29 -4.19
N THR A 18 -11.87 -9.41 -3.40
CA THR A 18 -13.28 -9.01 -3.57
C THR A 18 -13.57 -8.52 -4.99
N TYR A 19 -12.66 -7.74 -5.60
CA TYR A 19 -12.92 -7.22 -6.94
C TYR A 19 -13.20 -8.35 -7.94
N MET A 20 -12.39 -9.42 -7.92
CA MET A 20 -12.57 -10.60 -8.77
C MET A 20 -13.92 -11.31 -8.55
N LEU A 21 -14.45 -11.23 -7.32
CA LEU A 21 -15.73 -11.89 -6.97
C LEU A 21 -16.95 -11.04 -7.34
N VAL A 22 -16.81 -9.71 -7.34
CA VAL A 22 -17.95 -8.80 -7.54
C VAL A 22 -18.06 -8.26 -8.95
N TYR A 23 -16.96 -8.16 -9.73
CA TYR A 23 -17.02 -7.58 -11.09
C TYR A 23 -17.98 -8.30 -12.03
N PRO A 24 -18.23 -9.64 -11.96
CA PRO A 24 -19.16 -10.30 -12.86
C PRO A 24 -20.60 -9.80 -12.75
N ASN A 25 -20.94 -9.16 -11.63
CA ASN A 25 -22.27 -8.56 -11.42
C ASN A 25 -22.44 -7.23 -12.18
N TYR A 26 -21.38 -6.73 -12.83
CA TYR A 26 -21.37 -5.45 -13.53
C TYR A 26 -21.11 -5.69 -15.03
N PRO A 27 -22.11 -5.59 -15.90
CA PRO A 27 -22.02 -5.97 -17.32
C PRO A 27 -20.95 -5.21 -18.13
N GLN A 28 -20.54 -4.04 -17.64
CA GLN A 28 -19.51 -3.20 -18.30
C GLN A 28 -18.12 -3.29 -17.62
N ALA A 29 -17.98 -4.12 -16.60
CA ALA A 29 -16.71 -4.26 -15.90
C ALA A 29 -15.71 -5.07 -16.73
N ILE A 30 -14.47 -4.65 -16.70
CA ILE A 30 -13.36 -5.39 -17.31
C ILE A 30 -12.96 -6.52 -16.36
N GLU A 31 -12.74 -7.70 -16.92
CA GLU A 31 -12.25 -8.85 -16.16
C GLU A 31 -10.84 -8.59 -15.65
N THR A 32 -10.73 -8.31 -14.35
CA THR A 32 -9.46 -8.11 -13.67
C THR A 32 -9.54 -8.67 -12.25
N GLN A 33 -8.37 -8.97 -11.66
CA GLN A 33 -8.29 -9.52 -10.32
C GLN A 33 -8.43 -8.45 -9.22
N HIS A 34 -8.28 -7.16 -9.56
CA HIS A 34 -8.20 -6.06 -8.60
C HIS A 34 -8.68 -4.73 -9.23
N ALA A 35 -8.91 -3.73 -8.39
CA ALA A 35 -9.48 -2.45 -8.79
C ALA A 35 -8.50 -1.50 -9.52
N HIS A 36 -7.29 -1.92 -9.86
CA HIS A 36 -6.22 -1.08 -10.46
C HIS A 36 -6.01 0.25 -9.73
N ASN A 37 -6.15 0.24 -8.41
CA ASN A 37 -5.94 1.41 -7.59
C ASN A 37 -5.50 1.00 -6.18
N ILE A 38 -4.32 1.48 -5.77
CA ILE A 38 -3.69 1.14 -4.49
C ILE A 38 -4.50 1.58 -3.27
N PHE A 39 -5.40 2.55 -3.43
CA PHE A 39 -6.24 3.07 -2.34
C PHE A 39 -7.61 2.38 -2.30
N LEU A 40 -8.24 2.20 -3.46
CA LEU A 40 -9.59 1.63 -3.53
C LEU A 40 -9.61 0.14 -3.18
N ASP A 41 -8.63 -0.61 -3.65
CA ASP A 41 -8.63 -2.05 -3.46
C ASP A 41 -8.49 -2.48 -1.99
N PRO A 42 -7.60 -1.89 -1.16
CA PRO A 42 -7.57 -2.16 0.27
C PRO A 42 -8.85 -1.77 1.01
N ILE A 43 -9.49 -0.65 0.62
CA ILE A 43 -10.76 -0.25 1.23
C ILE A 43 -11.85 -1.25 0.86
N LEU A 44 -11.89 -1.69 -0.38
CA LEU A 44 -12.82 -2.71 -0.85
C LEU A 44 -12.65 -4.03 -0.09
N CYS A 45 -11.39 -4.46 0.12
CA CYS A 45 -11.07 -5.73 0.75
C CYS A 45 -11.23 -5.69 2.28
N TYR A 46 -10.71 -4.66 2.94
CA TYR A 46 -10.54 -4.63 4.40
C TYR A 46 -11.33 -3.52 5.09
N GLY A 47 -11.94 -2.64 4.35
CA GLY A 47 -12.66 -1.48 4.87
C GLY A 47 -11.75 -0.48 5.60
N VAL A 48 -12.36 0.57 6.13
CA VAL A 48 -11.62 1.61 6.88
C VAL A 48 -11.07 1.10 8.21
N ILE A 49 -11.72 0.11 8.84
CA ILE A 49 -11.26 -0.48 10.09
C ILE A 49 -9.98 -1.30 9.83
N GLY A 50 -9.96 -2.15 8.81
CA GLY A 50 -8.77 -2.93 8.46
C GLY A 50 -7.57 -2.04 8.12
N ILE A 51 -7.79 -0.97 7.33
CA ILE A 51 -6.74 0.03 7.05
C ILE A 51 -6.30 0.74 8.32
N GLY A 52 -7.25 1.11 9.20
CA GLY A 52 -6.96 1.76 10.47
C GLY A 52 -6.05 0.91 11.37
N LEU A 53 -6.20 -0.41 11.36
CA LEU A 53 -5.34 -1.34 12.13
C LEU A 53 -3.90 -1.37 11.62
N ILE A 54 -3.66 -1.09 10.34
CA ILE A 54 -2.32 -1.04 9.75
C ILE A 54 -1.64 0.32 9.97
N PHE A 55 -2.42 1.38 10.21
CA PHE A 55 -1.92 2.75 10.36
C PHE A 55 -0.84 2.91 11.46
N PRO A 56 -0.97 2.34 12.67
CA PRO A 56 0.08 2.42 13.69
C PRO A 56 1.42 1.88 13.23
N TYR A 57 1.43 0.81 12.44
CA TYR A 57 2.64 0.26 11.85
C TYR A 57 3.33 1.27 10.93
N PHE A 58 2.60 1.87 9.99
CA PHE A 58 3.16 2.89 9.10
C PHE A 58 3.65 4.13 9.85
N LYS A 59 2.92 4.56 10.88
CA LYS A 59 3.32 5.66 11.76
C LYS A 59 4.64 5.34 12.49
N ALA A 60 4.80 4.13 13.02
CA ALA A 60 6.02 3.70 13.67
C ALA A 60 7.21 3.72 12.67
N ARG A 61 7.02 3.16 11.47
CA ARG A 61 8.05 3.17 10.42
C ARG A 61 8.44 4.58 9.99
N TYR A 62 7.47 5.47 9.83
CA TYR A 62 7.71 6.88 9.51
C TYR A 62 8.53 7.59 10.61
N ASN A 63 8.22 7.35 11.89
CA ASN A 63 8.96 7.94 13.00
C ASN A 63 10.41 7.44 13.04
N GLU A 64 10.64 6.14 12.83
CA GLU A 64 11.99 5.59 12.74
C GLU A 64 12.78 6.18 11.56
N TRP A 65 12.14 6.31 10.40
CA TRP A 65 12.76 6.95 9.25
C TRP A 65 13.15 8.42 9.53
N LYS A 66 12.32 9.17 10.26
CA LYS A 66 12.66 10.54 10.69
C LYS A 66 13.92 10.57 11.57
N LEU A 67 14.06 9.61 12.47
CA LEU A 67 15.19 9.52 13.40
C LEU A 67 16.50 9.12 12.71
N CYS A 68 16.46 8.48 11.53
CA CYS A 68 17.63 8.17 10.72
C CYS A 68 18.21 9.43 10.06
N SER A 69 18.74 10.36 10.85
CA SER A 69 18.96 11.74 10.41
C SER A 69 20.17 11.97 9.46
N ASN A 70 21.14 11.06 9.40
CA ASN A 70 22.46 11.33 8.79
C ASN A 70 22.68 10.81 7.36
N GLN A 71 21.64 10.30 6.67
CA GLN A 71 21.80 9.80 5.31
C GLN A 71 20.84 10.50 4.36
N HIS A 72 21.28 11.65 3.87
CA HIS A 72 20.53 12.47 2.92
C HIS A 72 20.10 11.67 1.69
N ASP A 73 21.03 10.94 1.07
CA ASP A 73 20.79 10.20 -0.16
C ASP A 73 19.76 9.07 0.00
N THR A 74 19.83 8.31 1.11
CA THR A 74 18.84 7.28 1.42
C THR A 74 17.45 7.88 1.64
N LYS A 75 17.36 9.03 2.29
CA LYS A 75 16.08 9.72 2.49
C LYS A 75 15.48 10.22 1.19
N VAL A 76 16.30 10.74 0.29
CA VAL A 76 15.89 11.19 -1.04
C VAL A 76 15.38 9.99 -1.85
N LEU A 77 16.12 8.89 -1.86
CA LEU A 77 15.73 7.66 -2.56
C LEU A 77 14.38 7.11 -2.05
N VAL A 78 14.22 6.99 -0.74
CA VAL A 78 12.96 6.50 -0.14
C VAL A 78 11.80 7.43 -0.46
N LYS A 79 11.99 8.75 -0.39
CA LYS A 79 10.95 9.71 -0.77
C LYS A 79 10.56 9.58 -2.24
N ALA A 80 11.56 9.54 -3.14
CA ALA A 80 11.30 9.41 -4.57
C ALA A 80 10.54 8.11 -4.88
N PHE A 81 10.94 7.01 -4.25
CA PHE A 81 10.26 5.72 -4.42
C PHE A 81 8.83 5.74 -3.89
N LEU A 82 8.60 6.30 -2.69
CA LEU A 82 7.25 6.46 -2.12
C LEU A 82 6.36 7.32 -3.02
N MET A 83 6.88 8.45 -3.49
CA MET A 83 6.13 9.33 -4.39
C MET A 83 5.79 8.64 -5.71
N ALA A 84 6.75 7.95 -6.32
CA ALA A 84 6.51 7.19 -7.54
C ALA A 84 5.44 6.10 -7.32
N THR A 85 5.52 5.36 -6.21
CA THR A 85 4.55 4.32 -5.85
C THR A 85 3.15 4.90 -5.63
N LEU A 86 3.04 6.04 -4.95
CA LEU A 86 1.74 6.69 -4.69
C LEU A 86 1.12 7.23 -5.98
N VAL A 87 1.91 7.90 -6.82
CA VAL A 87 1.43 8.45 -8.09
C VAL A 87 1.02 7.33 -9.04
N HIS A 88 1.86 6.32 -9.20
CA HIS A 88 1.54 5.18 -10.06
C HIS A 88 0.36 4.37 -9.50
N GLY A 89 0.26 4.24 -8.19
CA GLY A 89 -0.79 3.50 -7.50
C GLY A 89 -2.20 4.10 -7.65
N VAL A 90 -2.32 5.34 -8.10
CA VAL A 90 -3.64 5.91 -8.49
C VAL A 90 -4.18 5.23 -9.74
N LEU A 91 -3.28 4.79 -10.64
CA LEU A 91 -3.63 4.22 -11.94
C LEU A 91 -3.46 2.71 -12.00
N ASP A 92 -2.74 2.12 -11.04
CA ASP A 92 -2.45 0.69 -11.03
C ASP A 92 -2.22 0.12 -9.62
N TYR A 93 -2.17 -1.20 -9.54
CA TYR A 93 -2.10 -2.01 -8.31
C TYR A 93 -0.67 -2.48 -7.96
N THR A 94 0.32 -1.70 -8.32
CA THR A 94 1.73 -2.07 -8.36
C THR A 94 2.32 -2.61 -7.06
N ILE A 95 1.95 -2.07 -5.90
CA ILE A 95 2.54 -2.45 -4.60
C ILE A 95 2.15 -3.87 -4.16
N TYR A 96 1.03 -4.38 -4.65
CA TYR A 96 0.54 -5.73 -4.32
C TYR A 96 1.04 -6.79 -5.29
N PHE A 97 1.72 -6.41 -6.35
CA PHE A 97 2.48 -7.33 -7.17
C PHE A 97 3.68 -7.83 -6.37
N VAL A 98 3.83 -9.15 -6.26
CA VAL A 98 4.87 -9.75 -5.40
C VAL A 98 6.27 -9.17 -5.64
N PRO A 99 6.76 -9.02 -6.89
CA PRO A 99 8.08 -8.45 -7.14
C PRO A 99 8.22 -6.99 -6.67
N THR A 100 7.24 -6.14 -6.99
CA THR A 100 7.27 -4.72 -6.62
C THR A 100 7.01 -4.50 -5.14
N GLY A 101 6.13 -5.29 -4.53
CA GLY A 101 5.93 -5.31 -3.08
C GLY A 101 7.19 -5.74 -2.32
N PHE A 102 7.90 -6.75 -2.83
CA PHE A 102 9.18 -7.19 -2.26
C PHE A 102 10.25 -6.10 -2.37
N MET A 103 10.39 -5.46 -3.53
CA MET A 103 11.28 -4.31 -3.71
C MET A 103 10.94 -3.16 -2.75
N PHE A 104 9.66 -2.87 -2.57
CA PHE A 104 9.19 -1.86 -1.61
C PHE A 104 9.62 -2.19 -0.18
N LEU A 105 9.42 -3.43 0.25
CA LEU A 105 9.84 -3.90 1.58
C LEU A 105 11.36 -3.87 1.74
N MET A 106 12.12 -4.24 0.72
CA MET A 106 13.59 -4.16 0.75
C MET A 106 14.09 -2.73 0.89
N ILE A 107 13.53 -1.78 0.15
CA ILE A 107 13.89 -0.36 0.25
C ILE A 107 13.53 0.20 1.62
N LEU A 108 12.36 -0.13 2.16
CA LEU A 108 11.99 0.25 3.52
C LEU A 108 12.92 -0.37 4.57
N SER A 109 13.29 -1.65 4.43
CA SER A 109 14.16 -2.34 5.39
C SER A 109 15.60 -1.82 5.34
N SER A 110 16.10 -1.35 4.21
CA SER A 110 17.44 -0.78 4.08
C SER A 110 17.64 0.42 5.02
N THR A 111 16.59 1.13 5.36
CA THR A 111 16.62 2.24 6.32
C THR A 111 16.90 1.79 7.75
N PHE A 112 16.65 0.50 8.10
CA PHE A 112 16.86 -0.06 9.45
C PHE A 112 18.27 -0.57 9.68
N THR A 113 18.84 -1.24 8.68
CA THR A 113 20.20 -1.84 8.77
C THR A 113 21.25 -0.78 9.10
N ILE A 114 21.05 0.44 8.63
CA ILE A 114 21.95 1.57 8.84
C ILE A 114 21.93 2.06 10.30
N LYS A 115 20.82 1.90 11.01
CA LYS A 115 20.71 2.30 12.41
C LYS A 115 21.50 1.36 13.34
N GLN A 116 21.49 0.06 13.07
CA GLN A 116 22.24 -0.92 13.87
C GLN A 116 23.75 -0.77 13.70
N ALA A 117 24.23 -0.49 12.49
CA ALA A 117 25.66 -0.30 12.22
C ALA A 117 26.27 0.96 12.89
N LYS A 118 25.45 1.93 13.29
CA LYS A 118 25.91 3.17 13.96
C LYS A 118 25.71 3.17 15.49
N GLY A 119 25.07 2.17 16.03
CA GLY A 119 24.85 2.00 17.49
C GLY A 119 25.88 1.09 18.17
N GLN A 120 26.86 0.59 17.41
CA GLN A 120 28.09 -0.06 17.88
C GLN A 120 29.26 0.91 17.71
#